data_9102cd788ff507641de68579ae726de2
#
_entry.id   9102cd788ff507641de68579ae726de2
#
_cell.length_a   1.000
_cell.length_b   1.000
_cell.length_c   1.000
_cell.angle_alpha   90.00
_cell.angle_beta   90.00
_cell.angle_gamma   90.00
#
_symmetry.space_group_name_H-M   'P 1'
#
loop_
_entity.id
_entity.type
_entity.pdbx_description
1 polymer ?
#
loop_
_entity_poly.entity_id
_entity_poly.type
_entity_poly.pdbx_seq_one_letter_code
_entity_poly.pdbx_strand_id
1 'polypeptide(L)'
;MMMKQHLIKNLLLALFILPTVCLAQQQVDSNQVAIRAFYSSYAVIYQSPNFDDYYKKYSALLDEYASSSFKQSILSGLDDPNIPPLDIATDDSGIQAQYLGNLKVEKRGAYYLVRYPIYDSDEKKYIEIGLNVTLDNHGKIQSVTGNYTKEINNPNDLDGLHKK
;
A
#
# COMPACT_ATOMS: atom_id res chain seq x y z
N MET A 1 -52.39 40.43 -15.06
CA MET A 1 -52.34 39.02 -14.63
C MET A 1 -51.25 38.18 -15.35
N MET A 2 -50.50 38.75 -16.29
CA MET A 2 -49.43 38.03 -17.07
C MET A 2 -48.04 37.97 -16.42
N MET A 3 -47.70 38.87 -15.48
CA MET A 3 -46.36 38.89 -14.86
C MET A 3 -46.06 37.76 -13.88
N LYS A 4 -47.06 37.15 -13.27
CA LYS A 4 -46.86 36.06 -12.30
C LYS A 4 -46.47 34.70 -12.94
N GLN A 5 -46.87 34.47 -14.21
CA GLN A 5 -46.58 33.21 -14.89
C GLN A 5 -45.09 33.07 -15.33
N HIS A 6 -44.42 34.17 -15.67
CA HIS A 6 -43.03 34.15 -16.06
C HIS A 6 -42.09 33.94 -14.87
N LEU A 7 -42.46 34.42 -13.69
CA LEU A 7 -41.67 34.24 -12.47
C LEU A 7 -41.64 32.78 -12.03
N ILE A 8 -42.77 32.07 -12.13
CA ILE A 8 -42.87 30.66 -11.76
C ILE A 8 -42.12 29.76 -12.74
N LYS A 9 -42.14 30.06 -14.06
CA LYS A 9 -41.37 29.29 -15.05
C LYS A 9 -39.87 29.43 -14.86
N ASN A 10 -39.41 30.62 -14.53
CA ASN A 10 -37.97 30.85 -14.29
C ASN A 10 -37.48 30.22 -12.95
N LEU A 11 -38.38 30.16 -11.95
CA LEU A 11 -38.06 29.49 -10.67
C LEU A 11 -38.02 27.98 -10.82
N LEU A 12 -38.89 27.39 -11.65
CA LEU A 12 -38.88 25.95 -11.95
C LEU A 12 -37.65 25.54 -12.79
N LEU A 13 -37.18 26.41 -13.70
CA LEU A 13 -35.97 26.14 -14.50
C LEU A 13 -34.69 26.20 -13.66
N ALA A 14 -34.65 27.09 -12.65
CA ALA A 14 -33.53 27.20 -11.73
C ALA A 14 -33.42 25.99 -10.76
N LEU A 15 -34.52 25.29 -10.51
CA LEU A 15 -34.50 24.08 -9.64
C LEU A 15 -33.92 22.83 -10.37
N PHE A 16 -33.91 22.84 -11.72
CA PHE A 16 -33.35 21.72 -12.50
C PHE A 16 -31.84 21.89 -12.83
N ILE A 17 -31.25 23.05 -12.50
CA ILE A 17 -29.84 23.29 -12.63
C ILE A 17 -29.16 23.29 -11.23
N LEU A 18 -29.66 22.48 -10.31
CA LEU A 18 -28.81 22.02 -9.23
C LEU A 18 -27.75 21.16 -9.91
N PRO A 19 -26.48 21.60 -9.94
CA PRO A 19 -25.43 20.69 -10.36
C PRO A 19 -25.62 19.50 -9.43
N THR A 20 -25.88 18.34 -10.00
CA THR A 20 -25.51 17.09 -9.38
C THR A 20 -24.02 17.24 -9.18
N VAL A 21 -23.62 17.83 -8.06
CA VAL A 21 -22.31 17.65 -7.49
C VAL A 21 -22.30 16.15 -7.23
N CYS A 22 -21.96 15.43 -8.29
CA CYS A 22 -21.52 14.06 -8.20
C CYS A 22 -20.33 14.19 -7.28
N LEU A 23 -20.57 14.04 -5.98
CA LEU A 23 -19.55 13.67 -5.04
C LEU A 23 -19.03 12.36 -5.64
N ALA A 24 -18.03 12.50 -6.52
CA ALA A 24 -17.20 11.40 -6.90
C ALA A 24 -16.58 10.95 -5.57
N GLN A 25 -17.35 10.14 -4.84
CA GLN A 25 -16.79 9.35 -3.77
C GLN A 25 -15.65 8.63 -4.43
N GLN A 26 -14.45 9.08 -4.12
CA GLN A 26 -13.24 8.48 -4.61
C GLN A 26 -13.35 7.03 -4.14
N GLN A 27 -13.74 6.16 -5.06
CA GLN A 27 -13.97 4.75 -4.76
C GLN A 27 -12.64 4.23 -4.25
N VAL A 28 -12.58 3.98 -2.96
CA VAL A 28 -11.36 3.49 -2.30
C VAL A 28 -11.03 2.17 -2.97
N ASP A 29 -9.89 2.09 -3.62
CA ASP A 29 -9.41 0.85 -4.24
C ASP A 29 -9.19 -0.19 -3.13
N SER A 30 -10.07 -1.21 -3.08
CA SER A 30 -10.03 -2.25 -2.06
C SER A 30 -8.69 -2.99 -2.04
N ASN A 31 -8.03 -3.10 -3.19
CA ASN A 31 -6.71 -3.71 -3.29
C ASN A 31 -5.62 -2.85 -2.66
N GLN A 32 -5.71 -1.51 -2.79
CA GLN A 32 -4.79 -0.60 -2.08
C GLN A 32 -4.94 -0.75 -0.56
N VAL A 33 -6.17 -0.88 -0.08
CA VAL A 33 -6.45 -1.09 1.35
C VAL A 33 -5.88 -2.43 1.82
N ALA A 34 -6.10 -3.50 1.06
CA ALA A 34 -5.59 -4.83 1.38
C ALA A 34 -4.05 -4.87 1.41
N ILE A 35 -3.38 -4.28 0.40
CA ILE A 35 -1.92 -4.20 0.36
C ILE A 35 -1.39 -3.39 1.56
N ARG A 36 -2.01 -2.25 1.87
CA ARG A 36 -1.64 -1.45 3.04
C ARG A 36 -1.80 -2.24 4.34
N ALA A 37 -2.91 -2.96 4.49
CA ALA A 37 -3.16 -3.79 5.66
C ALA A 37 -2.11 -4.91 5.80
N PHE A 38 -1.75 -5.56 4.69
CA PHE A 38 -0.69 -6.55 4.66
C PHE A 38 0.63 -5.99 5.19
N TYR A 39 1.14 -4.91 4.61
CA TYR A 39 2.43 -4.32 5.03
C TYR A 39 2.39 -3.76 6.45
N SER A 40 1.26 -3.21 6.89
CA SER A 40 1.11 -2.73 8.27
C SER A 40 1.17 -3.87 9.28
N SER A 41 0.50 -4.98 8.99
CA SER A 41 0.53 -6.17 9.84
C SER A 41 1.91 -6.84 9.81
N TYR A 42 2.51 -6.92 8.63
CA TYR A 42 3.85 -7.48 8.45
C TYR A 42 4.91 -6.72 9.28
N ALA A 43 4.91 -5.38 9.23
CA ALA A 43 5.85 -4.58 10.01
C ALA A 43 5.76 -4.81 11.52
N VAL A 44 4.55 -5.09 12.04
CA VAL A 44 4.35 -5.43 13.46
C VAL A 44 4.85 -6.83 13.76
N ILE A 45 4.57 -7.79 12.87
CA ILE A 45 5.00 -9.18 13.01
C ILE A 45 6.54 -9.29 12.94
N TYR A 46 7.17 -8.57 12.03
CA TYR A 46 8.62 -8.55 11.81
C TYR A 46 9.41 -8.14 13.07
N GLN A 47 8.82 -7.34 13.95
CA GLN A 47 9.43 -6.94 15.21
C GLN A 47 9.24 -7.96 16.35
N SER A 48 8.61 -9.12 16.08
CA SER A 48 8.40 -10.13 17.12
C SER A 48 9.75 -10.72 17.56
N PRO A 49 10.08 -10.71 18.88
CA PRO A 49 11.34 -11.25 19.38
C PRO A 49 11.38 -12.78 19.38
N ASN A 50 10.22 -13.43 19.20
CA ASN A 50 10.08 -14.87 19.21
C ASN A 50 9.86 -15.40 17.80
N PHE A 51 10.76 -16.25 17.31
CA PHE A 51 10.70 -16.79 15.95
C PHE A 51 9.45 -17.65 15.70
N ASP A 52 9.06 -18.50 16.66
CA ASP A 52 7.86 -19.36 16.51
C ASP A 52 6.58 -18.53 16.41
N ASP A 53 6.49 -17.47 17.21
CA ASP A 53 5.38 -16.52 17.17
C ASP A 53 5.38 -15.72 15.84
N TYR A 54 6.56 -15.27 15.40
CA TYR A 54 6.75 -14.65 14.10
C TYR A 54 6.25 -15.56 12.97
N TYR A 55 6.76 -16.79 12.89
CA TYR A 55 6.42 -17.74 11.82
C TYR A 55 4.90 -18.01 11.77
N LYS A 56 4.29 -18.27 12.92
CA LYS A 56 2.85 -18.54 13.03
C LYS A 56 2.02 -17.35 12.54
N LYS A 57 2.34 -16.15 13.00
CA LYS A 57 1.62 -14.92 12.64
C LYS A 57 1.84 -14.57 11.16
N TYR A 58 3.06 -14.73 10.67
CA TYR A 58 3.38 -14.46 9.28
C TYR A 58 2.69 -15.46 8.35
N SER A 59 2.70 -16.75 8.67
CA SER A 59 1.94 -17.75 7.89
C SER A 59 0.44 -17.42 7.83
N ALA A 60 -0.16 -17.00 8.94
CA ALA A 60 -1.56 -16.57 8.97
C ALA A 60 -1.82 -15.32 8.11
N LEU A 61 -0.91 -14.35 8.15
CA LEU A 61 -0.98 -13.14 7.30
C LEU A 61 -0.92 -13.52 5.82
N LEU A 62 -0.02 -14.45 5.44
CA LEU A 62 0.09 -14.94 4.08
C LEU A 62 -1.17 -15.69 3.62
N ASP A 63 -1.84 -16.45 4.50
CA ASP A 63 -3.12 -17.09 4.19
C ASP A 63 -4.21 -16.06 3.84
N GLU A 64 -4.19 -14.93 4.50
CA GLU A 64 -5.18 -13.87 4.29
C GLU A 64 -4.90 -13.06 3.02
N TYR A 65 -3.64 -12.74 2.71
CA TYR A 65 -3.32 -11.73 1.68
C TYR A 65 -2.56 -12.27 0.47
N ALA A 66 -1.91 -13.43 0.56
CA ALA A 66 -1.06 -13.97 -0.51
C ALA A 66 -1.74 -15.06 -1.33
N SER A 67 -1.35 -15.17 -2.60
CA SER A 67 -1.66 -16.34 -3.41
C SER A 67 -0.90 -17.57 -2.87
N SER A 68 -1.42 -18.77 -3.13
CA SER A 68 -0.79 -20.00 -2.65
C SER A 68 0.65 -20.16 -3.14
N SER A 69 0.92 -19.77 -4.40
CA SER A 69 2.28 -19.82 -4.98
C SER A 69 3.23 -18.84 -4.31
N PHE A 70 2.77 -17.60 -4.03
CA PHE A 70 3.59 -16.60 -3.36
C PHE A 70 3.84 -16.99 -1.90
N LYS A 71 2.82 -17.47 -1.19
CA LYS A 71 2.98 -18.02 0.17
C LYS A 71 4.03 -19.13 0.19
N GLN A 72 3.94 -20.10 -0.75
CA GLN A 72 4.88 -21.21 -0.80
C GLN A 72 6.32 -20.75 -1.06
N SER A 73 6.53 -19.78 -1.96
CA SER A 73 7.87 -19.23 -2.23
C SER A 73 8.50 -18.59 -0.99
N ILE A 74 7.71 -17.88 -0.17
CA ILE A 74 8.18 -17.28 1.07
C ILE A 74 8.51 -18.37 2.11
N LEU A 75 7.57 -19.28 2.36
CA LEU A 75 7.75 -20.28 3.43
C LEU A 75 8.88 -21.26 3.13
N SER A 76 9.08 -21.64 1.85
CA SER A 76 10.21 -22.51 1.48
C SER A 76 11.59 -21.85 1.71
N GLY A 77 11.67 -20.53 1.64
CA GLY A 77 12.90 -19.80 2.01
C GLY A 77 13.14 -19.73 3.51
N LEU A 78 12.10 -19.82 4.33
CA LEU A 78 12.23 -19.82 5.79
C LEU A 78 12.62 -21.19 6.36
N ASP A 79 12.37 -22.28 5.62
CA ASP A 79 12.64 -23.65 6.08
C ASP A 79 14.09 -24.10 5.87
N ASP A 80 14.92 -23.34 5.15
CA ASP A 80 16.35 -23.67 4.96
C ASP A 80 17.22 -22.97 6.01
N PRO A 81 17.76 -23.70 7.02
CA PRO A 81 18.58 -23.10 8.06
C PRO A 81 19.92 -22.54 7.56
N ASN A 82 20.32 -22.84 6.33
CA ASN A 82 21.57 -22.37 5.73
C ASN A 82 21.39 -21.11 4.87
N ILE A 83 20.15 -20.75 4.57
CA ILE A 83 19.82 -19.55 3.82
C ILE A 83 19.24 -18.55 4.81
N PRO A 84 19.83 -17.36 4.98
CA PRO A 84 19.17 -16.31 5.74
C PRO A 84 17.75 -16.13 5.16
N PRO A 85 16.71 -16.06 6.00
CA PRO A 85 15.35 -15.89 5.50
C PRO A 85 15.29 -14.62 4.67
N LEU A 86 15.28 -14.80 3.35
CA LEU A 86 15.08 -13.70 2.42
C LEU A 86 13.71 -13.11 2.68
N ASP A 87 13.65 -11.85 2.98
CA ASP A 87 12.38 -11.16 3.14
C ASP A 87 11.78 -10.83 1.77
N ILE A 88 11.24 -11.85 1.11
CA ILE A 88 10.63 -11.73 -0.21
C ILE A 88 9.47 -10.71 -0.21
N ALA A 89 8.82 -10.51 0.93
CA ALA A 89 7.72 -9.55 1.03
C ALA A 89 8.20 -8.09 0.93
N THR A 90 9.46 -7.82 1.23
CA THR A 90 10.07 -6.48 1.15
C THR A 90 11.31 -6.44 0.25
N ASP A 91 11.55 -7.51 -0.52
CA ASP A 91 12.76 -7.66 -1.36
C ASP A 91 14.04 -7.38 -0.56
N ASP A 92 14.14 -8.01 0.60
CA ASP A 92 15.24 -7.87 1.59
C ASP A 92 15.45 -6.47 2.20
N SER A 93 14.56 -5.52 1.92
CA SER A 93 14.73 -4.16 2.42
C SER A 93 14.26 -3.99 3.87
N GLY A 94 13.48 -4.94 4.39
CA GLY A 94 12.83 -4.83 5.69
C GLY A 94 11.76 -3.73 5.73
N ILE A 95 11.06 -3.64 6.84
CA ILE A 95 10.08 -2.57 7.10
C ILE A 95 10.10 -2.18 8.58
N GLN A 96 10.07 -0.89 8.87
CA GLN A 96 10.15 -0.37 10.23
C GLN A 96 8.79 0.19 10.67
N ALA A 97 8.18 -0.41 11.71
CA ALA A 97 6.82 -0.08 12.15
C ALA A 97 6.63 1.39 12.54
N GLN A 98 7.67 2.04 13.03
CA GLN A 98 7.62 3.46 13.39
C GLN A 98 7.35 4.40 12.21
N TYR A 99 7.58 3.93 10.97
CA TYR A 99 7.37 4.72 9.75
C TYR A 99 6.11 4.31 8.96
N LEU A 100 5.25 3.46 9.51
CA LEU A 100 4.02 3.02 8.84
C LEU A 100 3.06 4.16 8.48
N GLY A 101 3.10 5.26 9.22
CA GLY A 101 2.36 6.48 8.86
C GLY A 101 2.72 7.03 7.48
N ASN A 102 3.94 6.75 7.00
CA ASN A 102 4.47 7.18 5.71
C ASN A 102 4.29 6.13 4.60
N LEU A 103 3.76 4.94 4.91
CA LEU A 103 3.48 3.91 3.91
C LEU A 103 2.49 4.42 2.86
N LYS A 104 2.87 4.35 1.60
CA LYS A 104 2.04 4.72 0.44
C LYS A 104 1.85 3.53 -0.47
N VAL A 105 0.64 3.37 -0.97
CA VAL A 105 0.28 2.35 -1.96
C VAL A 105 -0.42 3.07 -3.10
N GLU A 106 0.11 2.98 -4.31
CA GLU A 106 -0.40 3.66 -5.50
C GLU A 106 -0.59 2.65 -6.62
N LYS A 107 -1.77 2.67 -7.25
CA LYS A 107 -2.00 1.86 -8.44
C LYS A 107 -1.23 2.40 -9.64
N ARG A 108 -0.47 1.53 -10.32
CA ARG A 108 0.35 1.84 -11.49
C ARG A 108 0.07 0.81 -12.60
N GLY A 109 -1.03 1.01 -13.32
CA GLY A 109 -1.43 0.06 -14.37
C GLY A 109 -1.71 -1.34 -13.83
N ALA A 110 -0.87 -2.33 -14.17
CA ALA A 110 -1.01 -3.72 -13.79
C ALA A 110 -0.44 -4.08 -12.40
N TYR A 111 0.22 -3.16 -11.72
CA TYR A 111 0.82 -3.37 -10.42
C TYR A 111 0.49 -2.23 -9.45
N TYR A 112 0.83 -2.42 -8.18
CA TYR A 112 0.79 -1.39 -7.14
C TYR A 112 2.22 -1.05 -6.73
N LEU A 113 2.54 0.25 -6.74
CA LEU A 113 3.79 0.76 -6.19
C LEU A 113 3.58 0.98 -4.68
N VAL A 114 4.30 0.21 -3.89
CA VAL A 114 4.37 0.36 -2.43
C VAL A 114 5.64 1.13 -2.10
N ARG A 115 5.51 2.21 -1.31
CA ARG A 115 6.63 3.05 -0.90
C ARG A 115 6.60 3.26 0.60
N TYR A 116 7.76 3.16 1.22
CA TYR A 116 7.92 3.44 2.65
C TYR A 116 9.36 3.83 2.97
N PRO A 117 9.59 4.63 4.02
CA PRO A 117 10.94 4.93 4.47
C PRO A 117 11.45 3.87 5.42
N ILE A 118 12.77 3.69 5.42
CA ILE A 118 13.52 3.01 6.47
C ILE A 118 14.66 3.93 6.95
N TYR A 119 15.15 3.71 8.16
CA TYR A 119 16.36 4.33 8.64
C TYR A 119 17.48 3.31 8.62
N ASP A 120 18.50 3.59 7.81
CA ASP A 120 19.73 2.81 7.77
C ASP A 120 20.65 3.30 8.90
N SER A 121 20.83 2.44 9.92
CA SER A 121 21.64 2.77 11.10
C SER A 121 23.13 2.81 10.80
N ASP A 122 23.60 2.06 9.80
CA ASP A 122 25.01 1.95 9.46
C ASP A 122 25.47 3.19 8.70
N GLU A 123 24.67 3.60 7.72
CA GLU A 123 24.95 4.80 6.93
C GLU A 123 24.33 6.08 7.54
N LYS A 124 23.54 5.95 8.62
CA LYS A 124 22.88 7.06 9.36
C LYS A 124 22.03 7.95 8.47
N LYS A 125 21.29 7.35 7.55
CA LYS A 125 20.43 8.05 6.58
C LYS A 125 19.05 7.42 6.47
N TYR A 126 18.11 8.19 5.93
CA TYR A 126 16.81 7.66 5.52
C TYR A 126 16.85 7.21 4.07
N ILE A 127 16.22 6.08 3.81
CA ILE A 127 16.09 5.49 2.48
C ILE A 127 14.61 5.27 2.19
N GLU A 128 14.14 5.72 1.04
CA GLU A 128 12.83 5.33 0.49
C GLU A 128 12.98 4.02 -0.26
N ILE A 129 12.18 3.05 0.11
CA ILE A 129 12.03 1.77 -0.57
C ILE A 129 10.80 1.83 -1.48
N GLY A 130 10.98 1.42 -2.72
CA GLY A 130 9.91 1.24 -3.69
C GLY A 130 9.79 -0.21 -4.12
N LEU A 131 8.60 -0.81 -3.99
CA LEU A 131 8.30 -2.17 -4.38
C LEU A 131 7.17 -2.21 -5.40
N ASN A 132 7.27 -3.08 -6.39
CA ASN A 132 6.16 -3.43 -7.27
C ASN A 132 5.44 -4.65 -6.71
N VAL A 133 4.16 -4.51 -6.43
CA VAL A 133 3.28 -5.57 -5.95
C VAL A 133 2.26 -5.91 -7.04
N THR A 134 2.22 -7.16 -7.48
CA THR A 134 1.17 -7.66 -8.38
C THR A 134 0.16 -8.49 -7.61
N LEU A 135 -1.08 -8.47 -8.09
CA LEU A 135 -2.16 -9.28 -7.52
C LEU A 135 -2.64 -10.28 -8.56
N ASP A 136 -3.13 -11.41 -8.07
CA ASP A 136 -3.87 -12.36 -8.89
C ASP A 136 -5.32 -11.88 -9.17
N ASN A 137 -6.10 -12.68 -9.89
CA ASN A 137 -7.50 -12.37 -10.22
C ASN A 137 -8.46 -12.41 -9.01
N HIS A 138 -7.99 -12.86 -7.84
CA HIS A 138 -8.71 -12.87 -6.57
C HIS A 138 -8.28 -11.72 -5.64
N GLY A 139 -7.40 -10.83 -6.09
CA GLY A 139 -6.87 -9.72 -5.31
C GLY A 139 -5.82 -10.14 -4.27
N LYS A 140 -5.23 -11.34 -4.39
CA LYS A 140 -4.16 -11.83 -3.53
C LYS A 140 -2.80 -11.42 -4.08
N ILE A 141 -1.85 -11.09 -3.20
CA ILE A 141 -0.48 -10.77 -3.58
C ILE A 141 0.14 -11.99 -4.28
N GLN A 142 0.53 -11.81 -5.53
CA GLN A 142 1.12 -12.85 -6.37
C GLN A 142 2.63 -12.71 -6.49
N SER A 143 3.14 -11.49 -6.49
CA SER A 143 4.57 -11.24 -6.48
C SER A 143 4.91 -9.90 -5.87
N VAL A 144 6.10 -9.82 -5.32
CA VAL A 144 6.75 -8.57 -4.88
C VAL A 144 8.13 -8.55 -5.51
N THR A 145 8.51 -7.40 -6.07
CA THR A 145 9.85 -7.18 -6.64
C THR A 145 10.32 -5.78 -6.30
N GLY A 146 11.61 -5.63 -6.00
CA GLY A 146 12.21 -4.31 -5.82
C GLY A 146 12.03 -3.46 -7.07
N ASN A 147 11.74 -2.18 -6.86
CA ASN A 147 11.66 -1.18 -7.92
C ASN A 147 12.82 -0.21 -7.83
N TYR A 148 13.02 0.39 -6.64
CA TYR A 148 14.15 1.29 -6.38
C TYR A 148 14.39 1.45 -4.89
N THR A 149 15.62 1.90 -4.59
CA THR A 149 15.99 2.50 -3.30
C THR A 149 16.48 3.92 -3.56
N LYS A 150 16.13 4.86 -2.67
CA LYS A 150 16.51 6.26 -2.83
C LYS A 150 16.76 6.92 -1.48
N GLU A 151 17.90 7.60 -1.34
CA GLU A 151 18.15 8.43 -0.18
C GLU A 151 17.18 9.60 -0.10
N ILE A 152 16.66 9.88 1.10
CA ILE A 152 15.74 10.96 1.42
C ILE A 152 16.23 11.70 2.68
N ASN A 153 15.87 12.99 2.81
CA ASN A 153 16.33 13.80 3.93
C ASN A 153 15.62 13.44 5.25
N ASN A 154 14.36 13.03 5.17
CA ASN A 154 13.57 12.64 6.33
C ASN A 154 12.42 11.70 5.90
N PRO A 155 11.82 10.94 6.85
CA PRO A 155 10.79 9.95 6.51
C PRO A 155 9.50 10.55 5.93
N ASN A 156 9.29 11.86 6.02
CA ASN A 156 8.10 12.52 5.47
C ASN A 156 8.28 12.98 4.01
N ASP A 157 9.49 12.85 3.44
CA ASP A 157 9.83 13.37 2.11
C ASP A 157 9.44 12.45 0.95
N LEU A 158 8.61 11.44 1.18
CA LEU A 158 8.14 10.52 0.12
C LEU A 158 7.41 11.24 -1.05
N ASP A 159 6.95 12.47 -0.85
CA ASP A 159 6.28 13.27 -1.89
C ASP A 159 7.22 14.27 -2.59
N GLY A 160 8.48 14.34 -2.22
CA GLY A 160 9.43 15.34 -2.74
C GLY A 160 9.77 15.24 -4.22
N LEU A 161 9.22 14.27 -4.95
CA LEU A 161 9.48 14.04 -6.38
C LEU A 161 8.59 14.87 -7.33
N HIS A 162 7.63 15.64 -6.85
CA HIS A 162 6.69 16.37 -7.70
C HIS A 162 6.83 17.90 -7.68
N LYS A 163 7.90 18.42 -7.08
CA LYS A 163 8.19 19.87 -7.17
C LYS A 163 9.48 20.12 -7.95
N LYS A 164 9.39 19.95 -9.25
CA LYS A 164 10.26 20.62 -10.22
C LYS A 164 9.43 21.01 -11.43
#